data_6f692d2240529cfe1ee032a7fcd4622f
#
_entry.id   6f692d2240529cfe1ee032a7fcd4622f
#
_cell.length_a   1.000
_cell.length_b   1.000
_cell.length_c   1.000
_cell.angle_alpha   90.00
_cell.angle_beta   90.00
_cell.angle_gamma   90.00
#
_symmetry.space_group_name_H-M   'P 1'
#
loop_
_entity.id
_entity.type
_entity.pdbx_description
1 polymer ?
#
loop_
_entity_poly.entity_id
_entity_poly.type
_entity_poly.pdbx_seq_one_letter_code
_entity_poly.pdbx_strand_id
1 'polypeptide(L)'
;KVLAEIIAGVIPHKMTRNRWRGILRFGLINAIRLKAQIKKDHTSPKHYLSVCAIAKNEGPYFKEWIEWHLKQGVDKFYVYDNESTDDTKSILDPYIQSGIVEYKYWPGYRRQLAAYDDCLENNRFASRWIAFIDLDEFIVPLKDASIPEFLARFESFAAVEINWLVYGSGGRKTKTPGTMMERFRFHSVPNHYLNRHVKSIVNTRRVFAMIGCHEAAKISGYIADSHAQPVKKNFRNRELQQDIIRINHY
;
A
#
# COMPACT_ATOMS: atom_id res chain seq x y z
N LYS A 1 -12.42 15.21 -13.20
CA LYS A 1 -12.72 14.06 -12.31
C LYS A 1 -14.15 13.55 -12.50
N VAL A 2 -15.17 14.44 -12.44
CA VAL A 2 -16.60 14.08 -12.63
C VAL A 2 -16.86 13.43 -14.00
N LEU A 3 -16.29 13.95 -15.07
CA LEU A 3 -16.44 13.38 -16.42
C LEU A 3 -15.85 11.96 -16.53
N ALA A 4 -14.74 11.68 -15.84
CA ALA A 4 -14.12 10.36 -15.79
C ALA A 4 -15.02 9.33 -15.07
N GLU A 5 -15.73 9.74 -14.02
CA GLU A 5 -16.68 8.90 -13.29
C GLU A 5 -17.91 8.60 -14.15
N ILE A 6 -18.43 9.60 -14.89
CA ILE A 6 -19.58 9.43 -15.79
C ILE A 6 -19.24 8.46 -16.92
N ILE A 7 -18.10 8.68 -17.63
CA ILE A 7 -17.67 7.83 -18.75
C ILE A 7 -17.39 6.40 -18.27
N ALA A 8 -16.71 6.25 -17.12
CA ALA A 8 -16.44 4.93 -16.57
C ALA A 8 -17.70 4.24 -16.06
N GLY A 9 -18.72 5.00 -15.60
CA GLY A 9 -19.97 4.46 -15.07
C GLY A 9 -20.78 3.65 -16.09
N VAL A 10 -20.64 3.95 -17.37
CA VAL A 10 -21.32 3.25 -18.47
C VAL A 10 -20.72 1.86 -18.75
N ILE A 11 -19.54 1.54 -18.22
CA ILE A 11 -18.86 0.26 -18.46
C ILE A 11 -19.38 -0.80 -17.46
N PRO A 12 -20.08 -1.85 -17.94
CA PRO A 12 -20.72 -2.82 -17.05
C PRO A 12 -19.72 -3.65 -16.22
N HIS A 13 -18.57 -3.99 -16.81
CA HIS A 13 -17.59 -4.86 -16.17
C HIS A 13 -16.68 -4.07 -15.21
N LYS A 14 -16.77 -4.35 -13.92
CA LYS A 14 -16.11 -3.59 -12.83
C LYS A 14 -14.60 -3.42 -13.01
N MET A 15 -13.88 -4.47 -13.40
CA MET A 15 -12.41 -4.40 -13.58
C MET A 15 -12.03 -3.53 -14.78
N THR A 16 -12.80 -3.59 -15.87
CA THR A 16 -12.62 -2.72 -17.04
C THR A 16 -12.94 -1.27 -16.65
N ARG A 17 -14.02 -1.05 -15.92
CA ARG A 17 -14.41 0.27 -15.39
C ARG A 17 -13.33 0.86 -14.49
N ASN A 18 -12.76 0.10 -13.55
CA ASN A 18 -11.69 0.56 -12.68
C ASN A 18 -10.41 0.90 -13.46
N ARG A 19 -10.07 0.10 -14.47
CA ARG A 19 -8.96 0.42 -15.38
C ARG A 19 -9.19 1.76 -16.10
N TRP A 20 -10.37 1.99 -16.64
CA TRP A 20 -10.72 3.25 -17.32
C TRP A 20 -10.76 4.43 -16.35
N ARG A 21 -11.29 4.25 -15.14
CA ARG A 21 -11.20 5.27 -14.07
C ARG A 21 -9.75 5.68 -13.80
N GLY A 22 -8.85 4.71 -13.66
CA GLY A 22 -7.43 4.97 -13.48
C GLY A 22 -6.81 5.73 -14.65
N ILE A 23 -7.06 5.28 -15.89
CA ILE A 23 -6.55 5.92 -17.11
C ILE A 23 -7.10 7.35 -17.25
N LEU A 24 -8.39 7.55 -17.05
CA LEU A 24 -9.03 8.86 -17.17
C LEU A 24 -8.61 9.82 -16.04
N ARG A 25 -8.41 9.30 -14.84
CA ARG A 25 -7.89 10.07 -13.71
C ARG A 25 -6.45 10.51 -13.92
N PHE A 26 -5.62 9.60 -14.43
CA PHE A 26 -4.21 9.85 -14.74
C PHE A 26 -4.04 10.72 -16.00
N GLY A 27 -5.01 10.66 -16.92
CA GLY A 27 -4.99 11.31 -18.23
C GLY A 27 -4.47 10.40 -19.34
N LEU A 28 -5.22 10.32 -20.45
CA LEU A 28 -4.89 9.41 -21.55
C LEU A 28 -3.50 9.68 -22.15
N ILE A 29 -3.15 10.95 -22.33
CA ILE A 29 -1.84 11.36 -22.86
C ILE A 29 -0.72 10.93 -21.89
N ASN A 30 -0.91 11.16 -20.59
CA ASN A 30 0.05 10.75 -19.55
C ASN A 30 0.19 9.21 -19.51
N ALA A 31 -0.92 8.48 -19.68
CA ALA A 31 -0.89 7.02 -19.75
C ALA A 31 -0.07 6.50 -20.95
N ILE A 32 -0.19 7.14 -22.11
CA ILE A 32 0.59 6.80 -23.31
C ILE A 32 2.07 7.13 -23.09
N ARG A 33 2.37 8.34 -22.59
CA ARG A 33 3.74 8.78 -22.27
C ARG A 33 4.39 7.82 -21.24
N LEU A 34 3.68 7.50 -20.17
CA LEU A 34 4.19 6.58 -19.15
C LEU A 34 4.52 5.19 -19.72
N LYS A 35 3.63 4.63 -20.56
CA LYS A 35 3.92 3.35 -21.24
C LYS A 35 5.18 3.43 -22.11
N ALA A 36 5.37 4.53 -22.82
CA ALA A 36 6.56 4.74 -23.63
C ALA A 36 7.82 4.87 -22.78
N GLN A 37 7.74 5.57 -21.64
CA GLN A 37 8.84 5.69 -20.68
C GLN A 37 9.21 4.33 -20.08
N ILE A 38 8.23 3.56 -19.59
CA ILE A 38 8.46 2.22 -19.04
C ILE A 38 9.10 1.29 -20.05
N LYS A 39 8.67 1.36 -21.33
CA LYS A 39 9.26 0.54 -22.40
C LYS A 39 10.73 0.89 -22.69
N LYS A 40 11.10 2.15 -22.51
CA LYS A 40 12.47 2.66 -22.71
C LYS A 40 13.36 2.54 -21.46
N ASP A 41 12.74 2.34 -20.30
CA ASP A 41 13.48 2.23 -19.04
C ASP A 41 14.07 0.82 -18.88
N HIS A 42 15.39 0.76 -18.84
CA HIS A 42 16.17 -0.45 -18.60
C HIS A 42 16.96 -0.36 -17.28
N THR A 43 16.65 0.62 -16.44
CA THR A 43 17.34 0.81 -15.16
C THR A 43 16.89 -0.21 -14.14
N SER A 44 17.83 -0.69 -13.33
CA SER A 44 17.49 -1.46 -12.13
C SER A 44 16.97 -0.50 -11.05
N PRO A 45 15.86 -0.80 -10.40
CA PRO A 45 15.37 0.00 -9.29
C PRO A 45 16.41 0.04 -8.16
N LYS A 46 16.57 1.20 -7.52
CA LYS A 46 17.43 1.36 -6.35
C LYS A 46 16.91 0.57 -5.15
N HIS A 47 15.58 0.48 -5.02
CA HIS A 47 14.88 -0.17 -3.92
C HIS A 47 14.03 -1.32 -4.45
N TYR A 48 14.16 -2.51 -3.85
CA TYR A 48 13.30 -3.62 -4.23
C TYR A 48 11.90 -3.46 -3.67
N LEU A 49 11.78 -3.16 -2.37
CA LEU A 49 10.52 -2.96 -1.69
C LEU A 49 10.53 -1.65 -0.89
N SER A 50 9.59 -0.79 -1.20
CA SER A 50 9.34 0.44 -0.45
C SER A 50 7.94 0.43 0.14
N VAL A 51 7.72 1.27 1.15
CA VAL A 51 6.40 1.50 1.75
C VAL A 51 6.04 2.98 1.61
N CYS A 52 4.79 3.27 1.27
CA CYS A 52 4.23 4.61 1.25
C CYS A 52 3.10 4.71 2.28
N ALA A 53 3.19 5.70 3.16
CA ALA A 53 2.17 6.03 4.13
C ALA A 53 1.88 7.53 4.16
N ILE A 54 0.65 7.89 4.50
CA ILE A 54 0.26 9.24 4.88
C ILE A 54 -0.30 9.20 6.30
N ALA A 55 0.19 10.08 7.16
CA ALA A 55 -0.15 10.08 8.57
C ALA A 55 -0.41 11.50 9.10
N LYS A 56 -1.12 11.60 10.20
CA LYS A 56 -1.34 12.82 10.95
C LYS A 56 -1.39 12.53 12.45
N ASN A 57 -0.45 13.13 13.21
CA ASN A 57 -0.36 12.97 14.66
C ASN A 57 -0.20 11.49 15.10
N GLU A 58 0.64 10.74 14.39
CA GLU A 58 0.93 9.34 14.66
C GLU A 58 2.39 9.10 15.05
N GLY A 59 3.10 10.14 15.49
CA GLY A 59 4.51 10.11 15.90
C GLY A 59 4.89 8.90 16.77
N PRO A 60 4.16 8.60 17.87
CA PRO A 60 4.50 7.50 18.77
C PRO A 60 4.53 6.10 18.13
N TYR A 61 3.94 5.92 16.95
CA TYR A 61 3.84 4.62 16.27
C TYR A 61 4.89 4.40 15.20
N PHE A 62 5.51 5.46 14.68
CA PHE A 62 6.45 5.39 13.55
C PHE A 62 7.66 4.51 13.85
N LYS A 63 8.25 4.60 15.04
CA LYS A 63 9.43 3.81 15.37
C LYS A 63 9.17 2.32 15.26
N GLU A 64 8.13 1.81 15.94
CA GLU A 64 7.75 0.40 15.90
C GLU A 64 7.44 -0.05 14.46
N TRP A 65 6.68 0.76 13.73
CA TRP A 65 6.24 0.46 12.38
C TRP A 65 7.40 0.41 11.36
N ILE A 66 8.33 1.37 11.42
CA ILE A 66 9.51 1.40 10.54
C ILE A 66 10.43 0.22 10.87
N GLU A 67 10.77 0.01 12.15
CA GLU A 67 11.68 -1.05 12.57
C GLU A 67 11.13 -2.45 12.24
N TRP A 68 9.81 -2.64 12.38
CA TRP A 68 9.15 -3.87 11.95
C TRP A 68 9.35 -4.12 10.45
N HIS A 69 9.00 -3.16 9.62
CA HIS A 69 9.05 -3.33 8.17
C HIS A 69 10.48 -3.41 7.62
N LEU A 70 11.45 -2.72 8.23
CA LEU A 70 12.88 -2.93 7.95
C LEU A 70 13.28 -4.38 8.18
N LYS A 71 12.88 -4.95 9.33
CA LYS A 71 13.14 -6.37 9.65
C LYS A 71 12.46 -7.32 8.64
N GLN A 72 11.34 -6.92 8.05
CA GLN A 72 10.65 -7.70 7.03
C GLN A 72 11.18 -7.46 5.60
N GLY A 73 12.26 -6.69 5.44
CA GLY A 73 12.94 -6.49 4.16
C GLY A 73 12.47 -5.28 3.35
N VAL A 74 11.77 -4.33 3.98
CA VAL A 74 11.54 -3.00 3.37
C VAL A 74 12.83 -2.20 3.47
N ASP A 75 13.22 -1.53 2.38
CA ASP A 75 14.46 -0.77 2.31
C ASP A 75 14.27 0.74 2.14
N LYS A 76 13.04 1.21 1.91
CA LYS A 76 12.71 2.63 1.77
C LYS A 76 11.29 2.96 2.20
N PHE A 77 11.11 4.12 2.84
CA PHE A 77 9.80 4.62 3.24
C PHE A 77 9.56 6.00 2.64
N TYR A 78 8.38 6.20 2.06
CA TYR A 78 7.86 7.47 1.59
C TYR A 78 6.76 7.92 2.54
N VAL A 79 7.06 8.88 3.40
CA VAL A 79 6.15 9.34 4.46
C VAL A 79 5.59 10.70 4.10
N TYR A 80 4.28 10.77 3.96
CA TYR A 80 3.53 12.00 3.72
C TYR A 80 2.91 12.46 5.04
N ASP A 81 3.40 13.58 5.56
CA ASP A 81 2.88 14.17 6.81
C ASP A 81 1.73 15.12 6.52
N ASN A 82 0.53 14.72 6.90
CA ASN A 82 -0.68 15.51 6.69
C ASN A 82 -0.93 16.50 7.85
N GLU A 83 -0.04 17.47 8.01
CA GLU A 83 -0.16 18.56 9.00
C GLU A 83 -0.11 18.05 10.46
N SER A 84 0.85 17.19 10.79
CA SER A 84 1.07 16.77 12.17
C SER A 84 1.51 17.94 13.05
N THR A 85 1.04 17.94 14.29
CA THR A 85 1.33 18.94 15.33
C THR A 85 2.01 18.32 16.54
N ASP A 86 2.20 17.01 16.52
CA ASP A 86 2.95 16.24 17.52
C ASP A 86 4.43 16.10 17.11
N ASP A 87 5.18 15.24 17.77
CA ASP A 87 6.61 14.96 17.55
C ASP A 87 6.90 14.06 16.34
N THR A 88 5.92 13.86 15.45
CA THR A 88 6.09 13.04 14.23
C THR A 88 7.39 13.35 13.50
N LYS A 89 7.66 14.63 13.23
CA LYS A 89 8.84 15.05 12.45
C LYS A 89 10.15 14.73 13.19
N SER A 90 10.24 15.02 14.50
CA SER A 90 11.43 14.75 15.29
C SER A 90 11.72 13.25 15.46
N ILE A 91 10.67 12.43 15.55
CA ILE A 91 10.79 10.97 15.59
C ILE A 91 11.31 10.42 14.26
N LEU A 92 10.92 11.01 13.13
CA LEU A 92 11.37 10.60 11.81
C LEU A 92 12.76 11.10 11.45
N ASP A 93 13.29 12.14 12.08
CA ASP A 93 14.57 12.77 11.71
C ASP A 93 15.78 11.82 11.62
N PRO A 94 15.98 10.85 12.55
CA PRO A 94 17.07 9.90 12.40
C PRO A 94 16.96 9.02 11.14
N TYR A 95 15.74 8.62 10.78
CA TYR A 95 15.48 7.82 9.58
C TYR A 95 15.59 8.65 8.30
N ILE A 96 15.27 9.94 8.35
CA ILE A 96 15.45 10.88 7.24
C ILE A 96 16.94 11.11 7.00
N GLN A 97 17.72 11.36 8.05
CA GLN A 97 19.17 11.57 7.97
C GLN A 97 19.92 10.33 7.45
N SER A 98 19.47 9.14 7.82
CA SER A 98 20.03 7.89 7.29
C SER A 98 19.59 7.58 5.84
N GLY A 99 18.66 8.34 5.28
CA GLY A 99 18.13 8.11 3.94
C GLY A 99 17.10 6.99 3.83
N ILE A 100 16.73 6.36 4.95
CA ILE A 100 15.70 5.32 5.01
C ILE A 100 14.31 5.90 4.74
N VAL A 101 14.00 7.06 5.33
CA VAL A 101 12.75 7.76 5.14
C VAL A 101 12.93 8.94 4.18
N GLU A 102 12.05 9.08 3.21
CA GLU A 102 11.80 10.29 2.46
C GLU A 102 10.53 10.95 3.01
N TYR A 103 10.70 12.09 3.65
CA TYR A 103 9.63 12.83 4.30
C TYR A 103 9.11 13.94 3.39
N LYS A 104 7.78 14.05 3.29
CA LYS A 104 7.13 15.12 2.54
C LYS A 104 5.97 15.71 3.34
N TYR A 105 6.02 17.01 3.63
CA TYR A 105 4.88 17.72 4.18
C TYR A 105 3.76 17.80 3.14
N TRP A 106 2.55 17.38 3.52
CA TRP A 106 1.45 17.14 2.59
C TRP A 106 0.12 17.67 3.11
N PRO A 107 -0.10 19.01 3.09
CA PRO A 107 -1.25 19.63 3.69
C PRO A 107 -2.56 19.39 2.93
N GLY A 108 -3.67 19.54 3.65
CA GLY A 108 -5.02 19.57 3.12
C GLY A 108 -5.89 18.37 3.46
N TYR A 109 -7.18 18.53 3.23
CA TYR A 109 -8.20 17.56 3.59
C TYR A 109 -8.33 16.43 2.54
N ARG A 110 -8.46 15.17 2.98
CA ARG A 110 -8.64 13.97 2.13
C ARG A 110 -7.55 13.80 1.07
N ARG A 111 -6.29 13.94 1.45
CA ARG A 111 -5.15 13.96 0.55
C ARG A 111 -4.51 12.58 0.27
N GLN A 112 -5.04 11.50 0.86
CA GLN A 112 -4.43 10.17 0.80
C GLN A 112 -4.17 9.69 -0.65
N LEU A 113 -5.18 9.70 -1.51
CA LEU A 113 -5.00 9.25 -2.89
C LEU A 113 -4.07 10.17 -3.70
N ALA A 114 -4.03 11.47 -3.38
CA ALA A 114 -3.10 12.38 -4.01
C ALA A 114 -1.66 12.13 -3.57
N ALA A 115 -1.43 11.76 -2.30
CA ALA A 115 -0.13 11.33 -1.80
C ALA A 115 0.34 10.03 -2.46
N TYR A 116 -0.55 9.06 -2.62
CA TYR A 116 -0.24 7.80 -3.31
C TYR A 116 0.09 8.00 -4.79
N ASP A 117 -0.64 8.87 -5.49
CA ASP A 117 -0.36 9.22 -6.88
C ASP A 117 0.99 9.93 -7.01
N ASP A 118 1.28 10.90 -6.14
CA ASP A 118 2.57 11.60 -6.07
C ASP A 118 3.73 10.64 -5.77
N CYS A 119 3.55 9.71 -4.83
CA CYS A 119 4.53 8.69 -4.52
C CYS A 119 4.84 7.80 -5.74
N LEU A 120 3.82 7.31 -6.44
CA LEU A 120 4.00 6.51 -7.65
C LEU A 120 4.67 7.31 -8.78
N GLU A 121 4.29 8.57 -8.98
CA GLU A 121 4.83 9.41 -10.05
C GLU A 121 6.32 9.66 -9.85
N ASN A 122 6.73 10.02 -8.64
CA ASN A 122 8.12 10.40 -8.33
C ASN A 122 9.04 9.18 -8.12
N ASN A 123 8.52 8.05 -7.64
CA ASN A 123 9.35 6.92 -7.19
C ASN A 123 9.19 5.65 -8.05
N ARG A 124 8.44 5.72 -9.14
CA ARG A 124 8.16 4.60 -10.04
C ARG A 124 9.40 3.87 -10.56
N PHE A 125 10.45 4.60 -10.85
CA PHE A 125 11.70 4.05 -11.39
C PHE A 125 12.73 3.76 -10.30
N ALA A 126 12.58 4.38 -9.13
CA ALA A 126 13.45 4.15 -7.98
C ALA A 126 13.08 2.87 -7.19
N SER A 127 11.80 2.52 -7.13
CA SER A 127 11.30 1.36 -6.39
C SER A 127 10.70 0.31 -7.33
N ARG A 128 10.99 -0.98 -7.09
CA ARG A 128 10.37 -2.09 -7.82
C ARG A 128 8.95 -2.33 -7.37
N TRP A 129 8.76 -2.41 -6.05
CA TRP A 129 7.49 -2.61 -5.39
C TRP A 129 7.23 -1.48 -4.39
N ILE A 130 6.00 -1.02 -4.29
CA ILE A 130 5.56 -0.10 -3.24
C ILE A 130 4.32 -0.69 -2.57
N ALA A 131 4.40 -0.88 -1.25
CA ALA A 131 3.24 -1.19 -0.43
C ALA A 131 2.58 0.11 0.03
N PHE A 132 1.26 0.22 -0.13
CA PHE A 132 0.47 1.35 0.36
C PHE A 132 -0.30 0.91 1.58
N ILE A 133 0.20 1.27 2.76
CA ILE A 133 -0.35 0.86 4.06
C ILE A 133 -0.41 2.03 5.03
N ASP A 134 -1.28 1.92 6.02
CA ASP A 134 -1.43 2.89 7.10
C ASP A 134 -0.52 2.51 8.30
N LEU A 135 -0.35 3.41 9.29
CA LEU A 135 0.57 3.16 10.41
C LEU A 135 0.08 2.12 11.42
N ASP A 136 -1.19 1.80 11.39
CA ASP A 136 -1.81 0.73 12.18
C ASP A 136 -1.81 -0.64 11.45
N GLU A 137 -1.11 -0.74 10.33
CA GLU A 137 -1.01 -1.91 9.48
C GLU A 137 0.41 -2.47 9.43
N PHE A 138 0.56 -3.75 9.75
CA PHE A 138 1.82 -4.47 9.78
C PHE A 138 1.77 -5.67 8.84
N ILE A 139 2.60 -5.68 7.80
CA ILE A 139 2.69 -6.80 6.87
C ILE A 139 3.45 -7.94 7.55
N VAL A 140 2.83 -9.12 7.60
CA VAL A 140 3.37 -10.31 8.31
C VAL A 140 3.46 -11.47 7.34
N PRO A 141 4.63 -11.78 6.77
CA PRO A 141 4.85 -13.04 6.08
C PRO A 141 4.81 -14.19 7.09
N LEU A 142 4.13 -15.28 6.73
CA LEU A 142 3.95 -16.45 7.59
C LEU A 142 4.69 -17.68 7.09
N LYS A 143 4.93 -17.77 5.79
CA LYS A 143 5.63 -18.92 5.16
C LYS A 143 6.98 -18.53 4.57
N ASP A 144 7.17 -17.27 4.20
CA ASP A 144 8.42 -16.75 3.67
C ASP A 144 9.20 -16.03 4.78
N ALA A 145 10.53 -15.98 4.67
CA ALA A 145 11.38 -15.31 5.65
C ALA A 145 11.29 -13.79 5.60
N SER A 146 10.81 -13.22 4.46
CA SER A 146 10.67 -11.78 4.26
C SER A 146 9.61 -11.45 3.22
N ILE A 147 9.20 -10.18 3.17
CA ILE A 147 8.27 -9.70 2.14
C ILE A 147 8.92 -9.75 0.74
N PRO A 148 10.21 -9.39 0.53
CA PRO A 148 10.87 -9.59 -0.76
C PRO A 148 10.88 -11.04 -1.23
N GLU A 149 11.11 -12.01 -0.37
CA GLU A 149 11.05 -13.43 -0.72
C GLU A 149 9.63 -13.83 -1.16
N PHE A 150 8.61 -13.39 -0.44
CA PHE A 150 7.22 -13.56 -0.85
C PHE A 150 6.97 -12.94 -2.24
N LEU A 151 7.46 -11.72 -2.52
CA LEU A 151 7.21 -10.99 -3.76
C LEU A 151 7.94 -11.57 -4.98
N ALA A 152 9.00 -12.34 -4.80
CA ALA A 152 9.80 -12.89 -5.90
C ALA A 152 8.96 -13.72 -6.89
N ARG A 153 7.90 -14.39 -6.43
CA ARG A 153 6.98 -15.14 -7.28
C ARG A 153 5.94 -14.29 -8.02
N PHE A 154 5.87 -12.97 -7.74
CA PHE A 154 4.88 -12.06 -8.29
C PHE A 154 5.42 -11.09 -9.35
N GLU A 155 6.64 -11.28 -9.83
CA GLU A 155 7.30 -10.35 -10.77
C GLU A 155 6.52 -10.08 -12.06
N SER A 156 5.70 -11.03 -12.51
CA SER A 156 4.83 -10.87 -13.68
C SER A 156 3.51 -10.15 -13.39
N PHE A 157 3.15 -9.97 -12.12
CA PHE A 157 1.88 -9.36 -11.71
C PHE A 157 2.00 -7.83 -11.57
N ALA A 158 0.87 -7.16 -11.65
CA ALA A 158 0.75 -5.70 -11.48
C ALA A 158 0.69 -5.29 -10.01
N ALA A 159 0.06 -6.09 -9.20
CA ALA A 159 -0.05 -5.90 -7.76
C ALA A 159 -0.40 -7.22 -7.07
N VAL A 160 -0.13 -7.28 -5.78
CA VAL A 160 -0.60 -8.33 -4.86
C VAL A 160 -1.50 -7.69 -3.83
N GLU A 161 -2.69 -8.25 -3.64
CA GLU A 161 -3.64 -7.84 -2.59
C GLU A 161 -3.53 -8.78 -1.40
N ILE A 162 -3.27 -8.21 -0.22
CA ILE A 162 -3.06 -8.93 1.03
C ILE A 162 -4.21 -8.61 1.98
N ASN A 163 -4.85 -9.65 2.53
CA ASN A 163 -5.98 -9.51 3.44
C ASN A 163 -5.56 -9.03 4.84
N TRP A 164 -6.46 -8.29 5.49
CA TRP A 164 -6.34 -7.94 6.89
C TRP A 164 -6.62 -9.12 7.82
N LEU A 165 -6.00 -9.05 9.00
CA LEU A 165 -6.45 -9.67 10.23
C LEU A 165 -6.61 -8.54 11.24
N VAL A 166 -7.86 -8.23 11.60
CA VAL A 166 -8.17 -7.08 12.47
C VAL A 166 -7.96 -7.45 13.92
N TYR A 167 -7.18 -6.65 14.60
CA TYR A 167 -6.93 -6.72 16.03
C TYR A 167 -7.80 -5.73 16.80
N GLY A 168 -7.95 -5.93 18.09
CA GLY A 168 -8.76 -5.08 18.94
C GLY A 168 -8.23 -5.00 20.38
N SER A 169 -8.78 -4.06 21.15
CA SER A 169 -8.33 -3.78 22.51
C SER A 169 -8.56 -4.92 23.53
N GLY A 170 -9.30 -5.98 23.14
CA GLY A 170 -9.68 -7.05 24.06
C GLY A 170 -10.55 -6.56 25.24
N GLY A 171 -11.37 -5.52 25.00
CA GLY A 171 -12.23 -4.90 26.01
C GLY A 171 -11.57 -3.82 26.87
N ARG A 172 -10.29 -3.50 26.65
CA ARG A 172 -9.60 -2.41 27.35
C ARG A 172 -10.18 -1.04 26.94
N LYS A 173 -10.44 -0.21 27.94
CA LYS A 173 -11.03 1.13 27.76
C LYS A 173 -9.99 2.26 27.77
N THR A 174 -8.77 1.97 28.23
CA THR A 174 -7.68 2.96 28.37
C THR A 174 -6.43 2.48 27.67
N LYS A 175 -5.61 3.42 27.20
CA LYS A 175 -4.29 3.13 26.60
C LYS A 175 -3.36 2.58 27.68
N THR A 176 -2.75 1.44 27.43
CA THR A 176 -1.70 0.83 28.28
C THR A 176 -0.32 1.14 27.70
N PRO A 177 0.75 1.14 28.55
CA PRO A 177 2.12 1.19 28.05
C PRO A 177 2.44 0.03 27.09
N GLY A 178 3.49 0.21 26.29
CA GLY A 178 3.97 -0.79 25.34
C GLY A 178 3.68 -0.46 23.88
N THR A 179 4.27 -1.25 23.00
CA THR A 179 4.11 -1.15 21.55
C THR A 179 2.69 -1.51 21.12
N MET A 180 2.35 -1.24 19.87
CA MET A 180 1.03 -1.59 19.31
C MET A 180 0.81 -3.10 19.35
N MET A 181 1.81 -3.89 18.95
CA MET A 181 1.74 -5.35 18.97
C MET A 181 1.62 -5.93 20.38
N GLU A 182 2.24 -5.34 21.38
CA GLU A 182 2.13 -5.77 22.79
C GLU A 182 0.76 -5.46 23.38
N ARG A 183 0.16 -4.34 22.98
CA ARG A 183 -1.11 -3.87 23.50
C ARG A 183 -2.31 -4.59 22.89
N PHE A 184 -2.28 -4.87 21.59
CA PHE A 184 -3.40 -5.47 20.85
C PHE A 184 -3.07 -6.94 20.54
N ARG A 185 -3.44 -7.85 21.44
CA ARG A 185 -3.16 -9.28 21.32
C ARG A 185 -4.36 -10.12 20.86
N PHE A 186 -5.54 -9.54 20.85
CA PHE A 186 -6.77 -10.23 20.49
C PHE A 186 -7.17 -9.80 19.08
N HIS A 187 -7.37 -10.75 18.21
CA HIS A 187 -7.84 -10.49 16.87
C HIS A 187 -9.28 -11.00 16.68
N SER A 188 -9.93 -10.51 15.65
CA SER A 188 -11.25 -10.94 15.24
C SER A 188 -11.27 -12.44 14.88
N VAL A 189 -12.45 -13.05 14.94
CA VAL A 189 -12.63 -14.41 14.41
C VAL A 189 -12.27 -14.45 12.92
N PRO A 190 -11.76 -15.60 12.41
CA PRO A 190 -11.24 -15.70 11.04
C PRO A 190 -12.21 -15.15 9.98
N ASN A 191 -13.49 -15.49 10.07
CA ASN A 191 -14.50 -15.09 9.08
C ASN A 191 -15.11 -13.69 9.30
N HIS A 192 -14.52 -12.86 10.15
CA HIS A 192 -15.01 -11.50 10.37
C HIS A 192 -14.96 -10.69 9.06
N TYR A 193 -16.05 -9.96 8.79
CA TYR A 193 -16.23 -9.27 7.49
C TYR A 193 -15.14 -8.23 7.19
N LEU A 194 -14.56 -7.56 8.19
CA LEU A 194 -13.47 -6.61 8.03
C LEU A 194 -12.19 -7.27 7.55
N ASN A 195 -11.94 -8.54 7.89
CA ASN A 195 -10.76 -9.27 7.42
C ASN A 195 -10.73 -9.46 5.90
N ARG A 196 -11.85 -9.24 5.20
CA ARG A 196 -11.92 -9.28 3.73
C ARG A 196 -11.31 -8.06 3.07
N HIS A 197 -11.06 -6.98 3.83
CA HIS A 197 -10.33 -5.84 3.29
C HIS A 197 -8.90 -6.24 2.95
N VAL A 198 -8.34 -5.52 1.99
CA VAL A 198 -7.00 -5.77 1.49
C VAL A 198 -6.22 -4.46 1.41
N LYS A 199 -4.89 -4.56 1.43
CA LYS A 199 -4.00 -3.53 0.93
C LYS A 199 -3.17 -4.09 -0.23
N SER A 200 -2.73 -3.19 -1.10
CA SER A 200 -1.99 -3.57 -2.31
C SER A 200 -0.51 -3.27 -2.17
N ILE A 201 0.32 -4.26 -2.53
CA ILE A 201 1.72 -4.04 -2.89
C ILE A 201 1.78 -4.01 -4.42
N VAL A 202 2.20 -2.89 -5.00
CA VAL A 202 2.13 -2.68 -6.44
C VAL A 202 3.51 -2.75 -7.10
N ASN A 203 3.58 -3.41 -8.26
CA ASN A 203 4.71 -3.29 -9.16
C ASN A 203 4.61 -1.94 -9.88
N THR A 204 5.52 -1.05 -9.57
CA THR A 204 5.45 0.36 -9.96
C THR A 204 5.40 0.58 -11.47
N ARG A 205 6.05 -0.29 -12.25
CA ARG A 205 6.06 -0.22 -13.71
C ARG A 205 4.85 -0.88 -14.37
N ARG A 206 3.96 -1.49 -13.58
CA ARG A 206 2.77 -2.19 -14.09
C ARG A 206 1.44 -1.55 -13.68
N VAL A 207 1.48 -0.45 -12.92
CA VAL A 207 0.28 0.29 -12.48
C VAL A 207 0.34 1.75 -12.91
N PHE A 208 -0.85 2.34 -13.20
CA PHE A 208 -0.97 3.77 -13.49
C PHE A 208 -1.04 4.60 -12.20
N ALA A 209 -1.93 4.23 -11.31
CA ALA A 209 -2.31 4.98 -10.12
C ALA A 209 -3.00 4.05 -9.12
N MET A 210 -3.18 4.51 -7.89
CA MET A 210 -4.12 3.90 -6.94
C MET A 210 -5.54 4.40 -7.22
N ILE A 211 -6.53 3.50 -7.28
CA ILE A 211 -7.95 3.87 -7.52
C ILE A 211 -8.62 4.23 -6.20
N GLY A 212 -8.19 3.61 -5.13
CA GLY A 212 -8.61 3.80 -3.75
C GLY A 212 -7.46 3.44 -2.82
N CYS A 213 -7.71 3.42 -1.53
CA CYS A 213 -6.71 2.98 -0.55
C CYS A 213 -6.42 1.46 -0.60
N HIS A 214 -7.17 0.70 -1.40
CA HIS A 214 -7.09 -0.76 -1.47
C HIS A 214 -6.70 -1.30 -2.85
N GLU A 215 -7.07 -0.63 -3.93
CA GLU A 215 -6.99 -1.17 -5.29
C GLU A 215 -6.14 -0.28 -6.23
N ALA A 216 -5.42 -0.90 -7.16
CA ALA A 216 -4.59 -0.22 -8.15
C ALA A 216 -5.17 -0.31 -9.58
N ALA A 217 -4.92 0.72 -10.40
CA ALA A 217 -5.20 0.71 -11.83
C ALA A 217 -3.99 0.16 -12.60
N LYS A 218 -4.13 -1.03 -13.17
CA LYS A 218 -3.03 -1.70 -13.87
C LYS A 218 -2.78 -1.19 -15.30
N ILE A 219 -1.52 -1.13 -15.68
CA ILE A 219 -1.04 -0.93 -17.06
C ILE A 219 -1.03 -2.26 -17.80
N SER A 220 -0.38 -3.28 -17.17
CA SER A 220 -0.14 -4.60 -17.73
C SER A 220 -0.19 -5.66 -16.63
N GLY A 221 -0.26 -6.94 -17.01
CA GLY A 221 -0.34 -8.05 -16.06
C GLY A 221 -1.69 -8.14 -15.35
N TYR A 222 -1.73 -8.93 -14.28
CA TYR A 222 -2.89 -9.16 -13.45
C TYR A 222 -2.62 -8.66 -12.01
N ILE A 223 -3.67 -8.33 -11.29
CA ILE A 223 -3.62 -8.20 -9.84
C ILE A 223 -3.80 -9.61 -9.28
N ALA A 224 -2.95 -10.02 -8.36
CA ALA A 224 -2.98 -11.33 -7.73
C ALA A 224 -3.49 -11.26 -6.28
N ASP A 225 -3.99 -12.37 -5.78
CA ASP A 225 -4.11 -12.63 -4.36
C ASP A 225 -2.80 -13.22 -3.77
N SER A 226 -2.76 -13.52 -2.49
CA SER A 226 -1.56 -14.06 -1.83
C SER A 226 -1.13 -15.46 -2.29
N HIS A 227 -2.02 -16.19 -2.98
CA HIS A 227 -1.73 -17.50 -3.60
C HIS A 227 -1.32 -17.41 -5.08
N ALA A 228 -0.95 -16.20 -5.54
CA ALA A 228 -0.58 -15.93 -6.94
C ALA A 228 -1.70 -16.23 -7.95
N GLN A 229 -2.97 -16.20 -7.52
CA GLN A 229 -4.11 -16.36 -8.42
C GLN A 229 -4.62 -15.00 -8.89
N PRO A 230 -4.93 -14.86 -10.20
CA PRO A 230 -5.48 -13.61 -10.71
C PRO A 230 -6.81 -13.27 -10.03
N VAL A 231 -6.90 -12.05 -9.50
CA VAL A 231 -8.08 -11.53 -8.85
C VAL A 231 -9.18 -11.25 -9.86
N LYS A 232 -10.30 -11.95 -9.76
CA LYS A 232 -11.48 -11.81 -10.65
C LYS A 232 -12.65 -11.10 -9.99
N LYS A 233 -12.71 -11.09 -8.66
CA LYS A 233 -13.80 -10.52 -7.86
C LYS A 233 -13.29 -9.40 -6.97
N ASN A 234 -14.20 -8.51 -6.56
CA ASN A 234 -13.90 -7.53 -5.53
C ASN A 234 -13.48 -8.21 -4.22
N PHE A 235 -12.56 -7.61 -3.46
CA PHE A 235 -12.04 -8.17 -2.20
C PHE A 235 -13.14 -8.60 -1.21
N ARG A 236 -14.27 -7.88 -1.15
CA ARG A 236 -15.40 -8.22 -0.26
C ARG A 236 -16.10 -9.53 -0.60
N ASN A 237 -15.97 -10.00 -1.83
CA ASN A 237 -16.66 -11.19 -2.36
C ASN A 237 -15.70 -12.36 -2.66
N ARG A 238 -14.48 -12.31 -2.10
CA ARG A 238 -13.47 -13.36 -2.22
C ARG A 238 -13.37 -14.18 -0.95
N GLU A 239 -12.83 -15.38 -1.09
CA GLU A 239 -12.37 -16.15 0.05
C GLU A 239 -11.22 -15.43 0.75
N LEU A 240 -11.18 -15.56 2.05
CA LEU A 240 -10.18 -14.97 2.90
C LEU A 240 -8.89 -15.79 2.81
N GLN A 241 -7.76 -15.10 2.58
CA GLN A 241 -6.44 -15.71 2.46
C GLN A 241 -5.48 -15.03 3.43
N GLN A 242 -5.16 -15.73 4.52
CA GLN A 242 -4.31 -15.22 5.60
C GLN A 242 -3.22 -16.21 6.00
N ASP A 243 -3.02 -17.28 5.23
CA ASP A 243 -2.17 -18.42 5.58
C ASP A 243 -0.73 -18.31 5.08
N ILE A 244 -0.46 -17.48 4.05
CA ILE A 244 0.88 -17.25 3.51
C ILE A 244 1.45 -15.93 3.99
N ILE A 245 0.65 -14.87 3.89
CA ILE A 245 0.96 -13.50 4.29
C ILE A 245 -0.33 -12.80 4.69
N ARG A 246 -0.27 -11.89 5.63
CA ARG A 246 -1.43 -11.10 6.05
C ARG A 246 -0.99 -9.71 6.51
N ILE A 247 -1.96 -8.82 6.68
CA ILE A 247 -1.75 -7.53 7.32
C ILE A 247 -2.45 -7.56 8.67
N ASN A 248 -1.68 -7.49 9.75
CA ASN A 248 -2.24 -7.23 11.06
C ASN A 248 -2.65 -5.76 11.13
N HIS A 249 -3.94 -5.51 11.32
CA HIS A 249 -4.54 -4.17 11.40
C HIS A 249 -5.01 -3.94 12.85
N TYR A 250 -4.36 -3.01 13.55
CA TYR A 250 -4.49 -2.75 14.98
C TYR A 250 -5.44 -1.62 15.33
#